data_e8b8fb1a68bb86e5a696b634cfe79e58
#
_entry.id   e8b8fb1a68bb86e5a696b634cfe79e58
#
_cell.length_a   1.000
_cell.length_b   1.000
_cell.length_c   1.000
_cell.angle_alpha   90.00
_cell.angle_beta   90.00
_cell.angle_gamma   90.00
#
_symmetry.space_group_name_H-M   'P 1'
#
loop_
_entity.id
_entity.type
_entity.pdbx_description
1 polymer ?
#
loop_
_entity_poly.entity_id
_entity_poly.type
_entity_poly.pdbx_seq_one_letter_code
_entity_poly.pdbx_strand_id
1 'polypeptide(L)'
;MTAAVDTCALCPKLCRHVCPVSVGTGMESATPTAMLTEVLLADQHADSEQLAAQAMGLCTRCGACSDFCGVDQPVVDLLDQARTRHTPAPPAWTPPAIHGHTPTVAIVCGADDWTKGLAEALGQDIAVMRTHDHLGEAHRIRTDCREDTIARIATLMHGRTAITSCATCRTALEAAGVTVESVSAATSSVPAFPTWRTCHCAPGPSVDTVIRCCGARAPLSIEHPNLADMMGREIAIRLEGQTVFVPDARCAAHLISAGAPVVGPTDHLLRDDH
;
A
#
# COMPACT_ATOMS: atom_id res chain seq x y z
N MET A 1 15.37 7.46 -19.41
CA MET A 1 13.94 7.27 -19.14
C MET A 1 13.10 7.27 -20.42
N THR A 2 13.40 8.10 -21.40
CA THR A 2 12.62 8.26 -22.64
C THR A 2 12.30 6.94 -23.36
N ALA A 3 13.30 6.10 -23.71
CA ALA A 3 13.05 4.85 -24.46
C ALA A 3 12.11 3.85 -23.77
N ALA A 4 12.13 3.76 -22.44
CA ALA A 4 11.23 2.86 -21.69
C ALA A 4 9.81 3.43 -21.61
N VAL A 5 9.67 4.74 -21.45
CA VAL A 5 8.36 5.43 -21.48
C VAL A 5 7.74 5.34 -22.87
N ASP A 6 8.55 5.57 -23.94
CA ASP A 6 8.13 5.41 -25.33
C ASP A 6 7.60 3.98 -25.59
N THR A 7 8.31 2.96 -25.09
CA THR A 7 7.87 1.57 -25.20
C THR A 7 6.48 1.37 -24.58
N CYS A 8 6.26 1.91 -23.37
CA CYS A 8 4.97 1.80 -22.69
C CYS A 8 3.86 2.57 -23.39
N ALA A 9 4.12 3.77 -23.90
CA ALA A 9 3.15 4.60 -24.61
C ALA A 9 2.68 3.98 -25.93
N LEU A 10 3.57 3.25 -26.63
CA LEU A 10 3.31 2.61 -27.92
C LEU A 10 2.89 1.14 -27.83
N CYS A 11 2.89 0.56 -26.61
CA CYS A 11 2.57 -0.84 -26.36
C CYS A 11 1.10 -1.18 -26.66
N PRO A 12 0.78 -2.47 -26.98
CA PRO A 12 -0.61 -2.93 -27.14
C PRO A 12 -1.48 -2.84 -25.87
N LYS A 13 -0.95 -2.30 -24.77
CA LYS A 13 -1.71 -1.93 -23.54
C LYS A 13 -2.25 -3.14 -22.75
N LEU A 14 -1.55 -4.25 -22.71
CA LEU A 14 -1.99 -5.45 -21.99
C LEU A 14 -2.15 -5.20 -20.48
N CYS A 15 -1.34 -4.32 -19.90
CA CYS A 15 -1.42 -3.95 -18.47
C CYS A 15 -2.75 -3.28 -18.06
N ARG A 16 -3.56 -2.77 -19.01
CA ARG A 16 -4.90 -2.22 -18.71
C ARG A 16 -5.83 -3.24 -18.06
N HIS A 17 -5.71 -4.52 -18.45
CA HIS A 17 -6.58 -5.58 -17.98
C HIS A 17 -6.28 -6.05 -16.55
N VAL A 18 -5.12 -5.69 -16.02
CA VAL A 18 -4.67 -6.04 -14.66
C VAL A 18 -4.56 -4.83 -13.73
N CYS A 19 -4.71 -3.62 -14.26
CA CYS A 19 -4.68 -2.41 -13.43
C CYS A 19 -5.95 -2.34 -12.58
N PRO A 20 -5.84 -2.46 -11.24
CA PRO A 20 -7.01 -2.52 -10.38
C PRO A 20 -7.81 -1.20 -10.38
N VAL A 21 -7.15 -0.06 -10.62
CA VAL A 21 -7.85 1.23 -10.71
C VAL A 21 -8.71 1.29 -11.96
N SER A 22 -8.14 0.95 -13.12
CA SER A 22 -8.89 0.93 -14.38
C SER A 22 -10.06 -0.08 -14.33
N VAL A 23 -9.80 -1.29 -13.82
CA VAL A 23 -10.84 -2.33 -13.72
C VAL A 23 -11.93 -1.97 -12.70
N GLY A 24 -11.54 -1.43 -11.52
CA GLY A 24 -12.49 -1.11 -10.45
C GLY A 24 -13.27 0.18 -10.66
N THR A 25 -12.78 1.11 -11.49
CA THR A 25 -13.43 2.40 -11.73
C THR A 25 -13.96 2.57 -13.16
N GLY A 26 -13.56 1.69 -14.09
CA GLY A 26 -13.87 1.85 -15.52
C GLY A 26 -13.10 2.97 -16.22
N MET A 27 -12.12 3.60 -15.57
CA MET A 27 -11.37 4.75 -16.10
C MET A 27 -10.19 4.31 -16.96
N GLU A 28 -10.22 4.56 -18.26
CA GLU A 28 -9.09 4.31 -19.16
C GLU A 28 -7.88 5.21 -18.87
N SER A 29 -8.08 6.43 -18.41
CA SER A 29 -7.01 7.36 -18.00
C SER A 29 -6.19 6.85 -16.80
N ALA A 30 -6.75 5.93 -16.00
CA ALA A 30 -6.05 5.31 -14.88
C ALA A 30 -5.19 4.09 -15.28
N THR A 31 -5.11 3.77 -16.58
CA THR A 31 -4.22 2.69 -17.03
C THR A 31 -2.75 3.12 -16.98
N PRO A 32 -1.81 2.19 -16.69
CA PRO A 32 -0.38 2.53 -16.66
C PRO A 32 0.12 3.15 -17.97
N THR A 33 -0.40 2.68 -19.12
CA THR A 33 -0.05 3.24 -20.43
C THR A 33 -0.55 4.67 -20.59
N ALA A 34 -1.79 4.96 -20.17
CA ALA A 34 -2.32 6.32 -20.25
C ALA A 34 -1.50 7.28 -19.36
N MET A 35 -1.20 6.88 -18.12
CA MET A 35 -0.36 7.66 -17.21
C MET A 35 1.02 7.96 -17.81
N LEU A 36 1.68 6.97 -18.41
CA LEU A 36 2.99 7.15 -19.04
C LEU A 36 2.91 7.94 -20.35
N THR A 37 1.78 7.91 -21.05
CA THR A 37 1.54 8.79 -22.21
C THR A 37 1.46 10.25 -21.78
N GLU A 38 0.79 10.58 -20.67
CA GLU A 38 0.77 11.94 -20.12
C GLU A 38 2.18 12.42 -19.73
N VAL A 39 3.01 11.53 -19.18
CA VAL A 39 4.43 11.83 -18.90
C VAL A 39 5.20 12.14 -20.19
N LEU A 40 5.01 11.34 -21.24
CA LEU A 40 5.66 11.56 -22.53
C LEU A 40 5.26 12.91 -23.15
N LEU A 41 3.97 13.26 -23.03
CA LEU A 41 3.46 14.54 -23.50
C LEU A 41 4.02 15.72 -22.70
N ALA A 42 4.13 15.59 -21.38
CA ALA A 42 4.74 16.61 -20.53
C ALA A 42 6.24 16.82 -20.81
N ASP A 43 6.97 15.75 -21.13
CA ASP A 43 8.38 15.85 -21.55
C ASP A 43 8.55 16.63 -22.87
N GLN A 44 7.50 16.71 -23.70
CA GLN A 44 7.51 17.42 -25.00
C GLN A 44 6.81 18.78 -24.94
N HIS A 45 5.83 18.96 -24.08
CA HIS A 45 4.94 20.12 -24.02
C HIS A 45 4.73 20.57 -22.57
N ALA A 46 5.27 21.73 -22.22
CA ALA A 46 5.15 22.29 -20.86
C ALA A 46 3.71 22.47 -20.37
N ASP A 47 2.76 22.70 -21.27
CA ASP A 47 1.34 22.84 -20.95
C ASP A 47 0.71 21.54 -20.43
N SER A 48 1.36 20.39 -20.64
CA SER A 48 0.91 19.07 -20.20
C SER A 48 1.41 18.67 -18.81
N GLU A 49 2.26 19.48 -18.15
CA GLU A 49 2.89 19.19 -16.84
C GLU A 49 1.84 18.88 -15.76
N GLN A 50 0.77 19.68 -15.72
CA GLN A 50 -0.30 19.50 -14.74
C GLN A 50 -1.07 18.18 -14.97
N LEU A 51 -1.27 17.76 -16.22
CA LEU A 51 -1.93 16.50 -16.54
C LEU A 51 -1.07 15.30 -16.12
N ALA A 52 0.24 15.35 -16.37
CA ALA A 52 1.17 14.33 -15.89
C ALA A 52 1.16 14.22 -14.37
N ALA A 53 1.19 15.35 -13.65
CA ALA A 53 1.12 15.36 -12.19
C ALA A 53 -0.17 14.68 -11.68
N GLN A 54 -1.33 15.02 -12.25
CA GLN A 54 -2.62 14.42 -11.90
C GLN A 54 -2.66 12.92 -12.22
N ALA A 55 -2.12 12.52 -13.38
CA ALA A 55 -2.06 11.13 -13.78
C ALA A 55 -1.26 10.26 -12.79
N MET A 56 -0.17 10.81 -12.22
CA MET A 56 0.63 10.09 -11.21
C MET A 56 -0.15 9.80 -9.92
N GLY A 57 -1.18 10.57 -9.60
CA GLY A 57 -2.10 10.36 -8.48
C GLY A 57 -3.00 9.12 -8.63
N LEU A 58 -3.25 8.68 -9.87
CA LEU A 58 -4.15 7.55 -10.15
C LEU A 58 -3.54 6.16 -9.85
N CYS A 59 -2.26 6.06 -9.50
CA CYS A 59 -1.58 4.79 -9.29
C CYS A 59 -1.63 4.34 -7.81
N THR A 60 -1.97 3.08 -7.55
CA THR A 60 -1.89 2.44 -6.22
C THR A 60 -0.53 1.80 -5.94
N ARG A 61 0.40 1.77 -6.90
CA ARG A 61 1.70 1.07 -6.81
C ARG A 61 1.58 -0.42 -6.45
N CYS A 62 0.52 -1.09 -6.88
CA CYS A 62 0.28 -2.50 -6.57
C CYS A 62 1.21 -3.49 -7.28
N GLY A 63 1.94 -3.07 -8.30
CA GLY A 63 2.89 -3.92 -9.04
C GLY A 63 2.29 -4.73 -10.19
N ALA A 64 0.98 -4.94 -10.23
CA ALA A 64 0.32 -5.83 -11.20
C ALA A 64 0.69 -5.54 -12.67
N CYS A 65 0.91 -4.29 -13.02
CA CYS A 65 1.30 -3.89 -14.38
C CYS A 65 2.75 -4.31 -14.72
N SER A 66 3.67 -4.28 -13.75
CA SER A 66 5.05 -4.77 -13.95
C SER A 66 5.08 -6.29 -14.07
N ASP A 67 4.36 -7.00 -13.18
CA ASP A 67 4.30 -8.46 -13.18
C ASP A 67 3.67 -9.04 -14.46
N PHE A 68 2.77 -8.28 -15.08
CA PHE A 68 2.05 -8.69 -16.30
C PHE A 68 2.67 -8.14 -17.60
N CYS A 69 3.79 -7.42 -17.50
CA CYS A 69 4.39 -6.79 -18.66
C CYS A 69 5.06 -7.81 -19.58
N GLY A 70 4.54 -8.00 -20.79
CA GLY A 70 5.08 -8.93 -21.77
C GLY A 70 6.42 -8.50 -22.40
N VAL A 71 6.92 -7.32 -22.05
CA VAL A 71 8.20 -6.75 -22.51
C VAL A 71 9.11 -6.34 -21.33
N ASP A 72 8.84 -6.89 -20.15
CA ASP A 72 9.64 -6.76 -18.92
C ASP A 72 9.97 -5.31 -18.51
N GLN A 73 9.02 -4.36 -18.74
CA GLN A 73 9.23 -3.00 -18.29
C GLN A 73 8.96 -2.86 -16.79
N PRO A 74 9.82 -2.16 -16.04
CA PRO A 74 9.60 -1.86 -14.61
C PRO A 74 8.59 -0.71 -14.46
N VAL A 75 7.33 -0.96 -14.82
CA VAL A 75 6.30 0.09 -14.99
C VAL A 75 6.10 0.92 -13.71
N VAL A 76 6.13 0.28 -12.53
CA VAL A 76 6.01 1.01 -11.25
C VAL A 76 7.17 1.95 -11.02
N ASP A 77 8.41 1.53 -11.34
CA ASP A 77 9.59 2.37 -11.18
C ASP A 77 9.58 3.55 -12.16
N LEU A 78 9.09 3.34 -13.39
CA LEU A 78 8.89 4.42 -14.36
C LEU A 78 7.89 5.45 -13.84
N LEU A 79 6.78 5.01 -13.24
CA LEU A 79 5.79 5.89 -12.62
C LEU A 79 6.34 6.62 -11.39
N ASP A 80 7.17 5.98 -10.57
CA ASP A 80 7.81 6.60 -9.41
C ASP A 80 8.84 7.67 -9.85
N GLN A 81 9.61 7.40 -10.89
CA GLN A 81 10.52 8.39 -11.50
C GLN A 81 9.74 9.58 -12.09
N ALA A 82 8.66 9.31 -12.80
CA ALA A 82 7.80 10.35 -13.35
C ALA A 82 7.18 11.22 -12.24
N ARG A 83 6.68 10.60 -11.17
CA ARG A 83 6.16 11.31 -9.99
C ARG A 83 7.21 12.24 -9.40
N THR A 84 8.45 11.77 -9.26
CA THR A 84 9.54 12.60 -8.73
C THR A 84 9.77 13.86 -9.57
N ARG A 85 9.61 13.78 -10.89
CA ARG A 85 9.81 14.92 -11.79
C ARG A 85 8.61 15.88 -11.85
N HIS A 86 7.41 15.34 -11.90
CA HIS A 86 6.20 16.11 -12.24
C HIS A 86 5.33 16.48 -11.02
N THR A 87 5.69 16.05 -9.81
CA THR A 87 4.99 16.47 -8.58
C THR A 87 5.93 17.15 -7.60
N PRO A 88 5.45 18.12 -6.82
CA PRO A 88 6.28 18.79 -5.82
C PRO A 88 6.75 17.79 -4.74
N ALA A 89 7.95 18.03 -4.20
CA ALA A 89 8.44 17.26 -3.06
C ALA A 89 7.58 17.52 -1.83
N PRO A 90 7.20 16.48 -1.06
CA PRO A 90 6.53 16.67 0.21
C PRO A 90 7.45 17.37 1.21
N PRO A 91 6.91 18.01 2.27
CA PRO A 91 7.72 18.53 3.37
C PRO A 91 8.60 17.42 3.96
N ALA A 92 9.75 17.80 4.58
CA ALA A 92 10.67 16.81 5.16
C ALA A 92 9.94 15.87 6.15
N TRP A 93 10.15 14.57 5.98
CA TRP A 93 9.52 13.58 6.84
C TRP A 93 10.15 13.55 8.23
N THR A 94 9.30 13.57 9.25
CA THR A 94 9.70 13.41 10.65
C THR A 94 9.25 12.05 11.16
N PRO A 95 10.18 11.19 11.63
CA PRO A 95 9.81 9.90 12.20
C PRO A 95 8.89 10.05 13.42
N PRO A 96 7.88 9.17 13.58
CA PRO A 96 7.07 9.15 14.79
C PRO A 96 7.87 8.70 16.02
N ALA A 97 7.45 9.12 17.22
CA ALA A 97 8.07 8.70 18.45
C ALA A 97 7.77 7.22 18.77
N ILE A 98 8.72 6.55 19.41
CA ILE A 98 8.52 5.22 20.01
C ILE A 98 8.28 5.41 21.52
N HIS A 99 7.18 4.89 22.01
CA HIS A 99 6.80 4.90 23.43
C HIS A 99 7.12 3.52 24.05
N GLY A 100 7.99 3.50 25.04
CA GLY A 100 8.50 2.28 25.68
C GLY A 100 9.95 1.96 25.31
N HIS A 101 10.55 1.07 26.09
CA HIS A 101 11.98 0.76 26.00
C HIS A 101 12.28 -0.70 25.61
N THR A 102 11.26 -1.51 25.35
CA THR A 102 11.44 -2.91 24.95
C THR A 102 12.03 -3.03 23.53
N PRO A 103 12.75 -4.11 23.22
CA PRO A 103 13.31 -4.34 21.89
C PRO A 103 12.22 -4.63 20.83
N THR A 104 11.04 -5.08 21.27
CA THR A 104 9.90 -5.34 20.38
C THR A 104 9.01 -4.11 20.30
N VAL A 105 8.72 -3.64 19.09
CA VAL A 105 7.94 -2.44 18.81
C VAL A 105 6.71 -2.80 17.99
N ALA A 106 5.52 -2.54 18.52
CA ALA A 106 4.28 -2.60 17.75
C ALA A 106 4.12 -1.33 16.91
N ILE A 107 3.97 -1.49 15.60
CA ILE A 107 3.73 -0.39 14.65
C ILE A 107 2.22 -0.32 14.36
N VAL A 108 1.58 0.69 14.92
CA VAL A 108 0.13 0.91 14.83
C VAL A 108 -0.18 1.95 13.75
N CYS A 109 -0.94 1.56 12.76
CA CYS A 109 -1.47 2.44 11.71
C CYS A 109 -2.98 2.57 11.88
N GLY A 110 -3.46 3.80 12.05
CA GLY A 110 -4.88 4.05 12.25
C GLY A 110 -5.27 4.27 13.73
N ALA A 111 -6.56 4.19 13.99
CA ALA A 111 -7.15 4.55 15.30
C ALA A 111 -7.23 3.36 16.27
N ASP A 112 -7.27 2.13 15.76
CA ASP A 112 -7.51 0.95 16.59
C ASP A 112 -6.29 0.61 17.44
N ASP A 113 -6.52 0.42 18.74
CA ASP A 113 -5.47 0.06 19.69
C ASP A 113 -5.52 -1.43 20.04
N TRP A 114 -4.83 -2.22 19.25
CA TRP A 114 -4.67 -3.66 19.46
C TRP A 114 -3.41 -4.01 20.28
N THR A 115 -2.67 -3.01 20.75
CA THR A 115 -1.38 -3.23 21.41
C THR A 115 -1.50 -3.90 22.77
N LYS A 116 -2.58 -3.62 23.51
CA LYS A 116 -2.87 -4.26 24.78
C LYS A 116 -3.10 -5.77 24.61
N GLY A 117 -4.00 -6.14 23.69
CA GLY A 117 -4.26 -7.56 23.38
C GLY A 117 -3.02 -8.28 22.82
N LEU A 118 -2.16 -7.58 22.06
CA LEU A 118 -0.89 -8.14 21.61
C LEU A 118 0.07 -8.38 22.79
N ALA A 119 0.23 -7.44 23.72
CA ALA A 119 1.08 -7.58 24.89
C ALA A 119 0.62 -8.76 25.78
N GLU A 120 -0.68 -8.90 25.97
CA GLU A 120 -1.30 -10.02 26.69
C GLU A 120 -1.05 -11.36 25.98
N ALA A 121 -1.26 -11.42 24.66
CA ALA A 121 -1.03 -12.64 23.86
C ALA A 121 0.45 -13.08 23.85
N LEU A 122 1.38 -12.14 23.92
CA LEU A 122 2.82 -12.42 23.98
C LEU A 122 3.34 -12.62 25.41
N GLY A 123 2.56 -12.28 26.43
CA GLY A 123 2.98 -12.34 27.83
C GLY A 123 4.16 -11.43 28.16
N GLN A 124 4.33 -10.32 27.44
CA GLN A 124 5.44 -9.36 27.62
C GLN A 124 5.03 -7.94 27.27
N ASP A 125 5.72 -6.97 27.89
CA ASP A 125 5.59 -5.57 27.48
C ASP A 125 6.15 -5.35 26.08
N ILE A 126 5.49 -4.46 25.32
CA ILE A 126 5.91 -4.02 24.00
C ILE A 126 6.00 -2.50 23.93
N ALA A 127 6.98 -1.99 23.19
CA ALA A 127 7.01 -0.58 22.85
C ALA A 127 6.01 -0.30 21.72
N VAL A 128 5.50 0.93 21.64
CA VAL A 128 4.48 1.30 20.67
C VAL A 128 4.93 2.49 19.83
N MET A 129 4.80 2.36 18.53
CA MET A 129 4.94 3.45 17.57
C MET A 129 3.61 3.63 16.82
N ARG A 130 3.03 4.83 16.90
CA ARG A 130 1.83 5.18 16.13
C ARG A 130 2.21 6.00 14.92
N THR A 131 1.72 5.62 13.76
CA THR A 131 1.96 6.33 12.51
C THR A 131 0.66 6.51 11.73
N HIS A 132 0.45 7.71 11.20
CA HIS A 132 -0.70 8.02 10.34
C HIS A 132 -0.31 8.04 8.86
N ASP A 133 0.99 8.16 8.55
CA ASP A 133 1.55 8.27 7.21
C ASP A 133 2.24 6.99 6.74
N HIS A 134 2.02 5.87 7.43
CA HIS A 134 2.58 4.56 7.10
C HIS A 134 4.12 4.59 6.95
N LEU A 135 4.81 5.23 7.90
CA LEU A 135 6.26 5.41 7.91
C LEU A 135 6.77 6.16 6.66
N GLY A 136 6.17 7.30 6.39
CA GLY A 136 6.58 8.19 5.31
C GLY A 136 6.26 7.63 3.91
N GLU A 137 5.11 7.01 3.71
CA GLU A 137 4.74 6.44 2.41
C GLU A 137 4.83 7.46 1.27
N ALA A 138 4.34 8.70 1.46
CA ALA A 138 4.40 9.76 0.47
C ALA A 138 5.84 10.11 0.04
N HIS A 139 6.81 9.98 0.95
CA HIS A 139 8.24 10.20 0.67
C HIS A 139 8.87 9.00 -0.03
N ARG A 140 8.51 7.77 0.39
CA ARG A 140 9.09 6.54 -0.16
C ARG A 140 8.61 6.21 -1.58
N ILE A 141 7.50 6.79 -2.04
CA ILE A 141 7.06 6.68 -3.43
C ILE A 141 7.82 7.59 -4.39
N ARG A 142 8.64 8.51 -3.88
CA ARG A 142 9.53 9.38 -4.66
C ARG A 142 10.96 8.86 -4.63
N THR A 143 11.63 8.90 -5.77
CA THR A 143 13.01 8.40 -5.87
C THR A 143 14.01 9.30 -5.16
N ASP A 144 13.74 10.61 -5.07
CA ASP A 144 14.61 11.61 -4.44
C ASP A 144 14.52 11.66 -2.91
N CYS A 145 13.43 11.14 -2.31
CA CYS A 145 13.23 11.14 -0.85
C CYS A 145 13.32 9.74 -0.22
N ARG A 146 13.31 8.70 -1.04
CA ARG A 146 13.19 7.30 -0.59
C ARG A 146 14.32 6.86 0.32
N GLU A 147 15.57 7.09 -0.10
CA GLU A 147 16.75 6.63 0.63
C GLU A 147 16.89 7.32 1.99
N ASP A 148 16.68 8.64 2.05
CA ASP A 148 16.72 9.40 3.31
C ASP A 148 15.63 8.90 4.28
N THR A 149 14.42 8.67 3.79
CA THR A 149 13.32 8.15 4.62
C THR A 149 13.63 6.77 5.17
N ILE A 150 14.16 5.86 4.34
CA ILE A 150 14.56 4.51 4.75
C ILE A 150 15.70 4.57 5.78
N ALA A 151 16.70 5.43 5.59
CA ALA A 151 17.81 5.61 6.54
C ALA A 151 17.33 6.14 7.90
N ARG A 152 16.34 7.04 7.92
CA ARG A 152 15.71 7.52 9.17
C ARG A 152 14.95 6.41 9.89
N ILE A 153 14.23 5.54 9.16
CA ILE A 153 13.56 4.36 9.73
C ILE A 153 14.60 3.40 10.32
N ALA A 154 15.68 3.11 9.60
CA ALA A 154 16.76 2.24 10.08
C ALA A 154 17.39 2.76 11.38
N THR A 155 17.65 4.07 11.46
CA THR A 155 18.18 4.73 12.66
C THR A 155 17.21 4.63 13.83
N LEU A 156 15.93 4.91 13.60
CA LEU A 156 14.88 4.87 14.62
C LEU A 156 14.70 3.45 15.20
N MET A 157 14.78 2.45 14.33
CA MET A 157 14.53 1.03 14.66
C MET A 157 15.79 0.25 15.00
N HIS A 158 16.95 0.91 15.14
CA HIS A 158 18.21 0.24 15.38
C HIS A 158 18.14 -0.71 16.60
N GLY A 159 18.51 -1.98 16.40
CA GLY A 159 18.50 -3.02 17.45
C GLY A 159 17.10 -3.46 17.91
N ARG A 160 16.05 -3.15 17.15
CA ARG A 160 14.65 -3.47 17.49
C ARG A 160 14.02 -4.40 16.45
N THR A 161 13.05 -5.18 16.93
CA THR A 161 12.15 -5.99 16.08
C THR A 161 10.80 -5.30 16.00
N ALA A 162 10.16 -5.31 14.83
CA ALA A 162 8.85 -4.72 14.63
C ALA A 162 7.76 -5.80 14.51
N ILE A 163 6.58 -5.51 15.07
CA ILE A 163 5.35 -6.25 14.80
C ILE A 163 4.36 -5.28 14.16
N THR A 164 3.78 -5.64 13.01
CA THR A 164 2.82 -4.79 12.32
C THR A 164 1.75 -5.59 11.57
N SER A 165 0.55 -5.03 11.52
CA SER A 165 -0.57 -5.49 10.69
C SER A 165 -0.64 -4.79 9.34
N CYS A 166 0.22 -3.80 9.07
CA CYS A 166 0.22 -2.98 7.86
C CYS A 166 1.34 -3.40 6.89
N ALA A 167 0.98 -3.90 5.71
CA ALA A 167 1.95 -4.31 4.69
C ALA A 167 2.81 -3.14 4.18
N THR A 168 2.27 -1.92 4.15
CA THR A 168 3.03 -0.72 3.75
C THR A 168 4.14 -0.39 4.75
N CYS A 169 3.86 -0.49 6.06
CA CYS A 169 4.89 -0.32 7.10
C CYS A 169 5.90 -1.46 7.07
N ARG A 170 5.44 -2.70 6.87
CA ARG A 170 6.32 -3.86 6.72
C ARG A 170 7.36 -3.64 5.64
N THR A 171 6.92 -3.29 4.42
CA THR A 171 7.83 -3.03 3.28
C THR A 171 8.86 -1.93 3.60
N ALA A 172 8.46 -0.89 4.36
CA ALA A 172 9.37 0.16 4.78
C ALA A 172 10.43 -0.32 5.76
N LEU A 173 10.02 -1.11 6.75
CA LEU A 173 10.89 -1.66 7.78
C LEU A 173 11.87 -2.69 7.21
N GLU A 174 11.38 -3.60 6.36
CA GLU A 174 12.22 -4.58 5.66
C GLU A 174 13.26 -3.89 4.77
N ALA A 175 12.89 -2.84 4.03
CA ALA A 175 13.83 -2.03 3.26
C ALA A 175 14.87 -1.31 4.13
N ALA A 176 14.53 -1.01 5.40
CA ALA A 176 15.45 -0.45 6.38
C ALA A 176 16.28 -1.51 7.13
N GLY A 177 16.19 -2.79 6.75
CA GLY A 177 16.91 -3.90 7.39
C GLY A 177 16.37 -4.30 8.75
N VAL A 178 15.13 -3.93 9.08
CA VAL A 178 14.49 -4.27 10.36
C VAL A 178 13.82 -5.63 10.25
N THR A 179 14.00 -6.49 11.26
CA THR A 179 13.23 -7.73 11.38
C THR A 179 11.77 -7.42 11.67
N VAL A 180 10.85 -7.97 10.87
CA VAL A 180 9.41 -7.67 10.96
C VAL A 180 8.60 -8.95 11.04
N GLU A 181 7.69 -9.01 12.00
CA GLU A 181 6.69 -10.05 12.13
C GLU A 181 5.29 -9.50 11.83
N SER A 182 4.40 -10.34 11.28
CA SER A 182 2.98 -10.00 11.22
C SER A 182 2.32 -10.26 12.57
N VAL A 183 1.25 -9.53 12.87
CA VAL A 183 0.45 -9.78 14.08
C VAL A 183 -0.02 -11.24 14.11
N SER A 184 -0.53 -11.77 13.00
CA SER A 184 -0.99 -13.16 12.91
C SER A 184 0.13 -14.18 13.15
N ALA A 185 1.36 -13.90 12.71
CA ALA A 185 2.51 -14.77 12.98
C ALA A 185 2.91 -14.71 14.46
N ALA A 186 2.99 -13.50 15.02
CA ALA A 186 3.38 -13.30 16.43
C ALA A 186 2.37 -13.93 17.41
N THR A 187 1.07 -13.91 17.08
CA THR A 187 0.01 -14.48 17.93
C THR A 187 -0.35 -15.93 17.59
N SER A 188 0.29 -16.53 16.59
CA SER A 188 -0.04 -17.86 16.05
C SER A 188 -1.52 -18.02 15.66
N SER A 189 -2.18 -16.92 15.30
CA SER A 189 -3.59 -16.89 14.94
C SER A 189 -3.80 -17.36 13.52
N VAL A 190 -4.65 -18.38 13.32
CA VAL A 190 -5.06 -18.87 12.00
C VAL A 190 -6.47 -18.35 11.70
N PRO A 191 -6.68 -17.61 10.61
CA PRO A 191 -8.00 -17.11 10.28
C PRO A 191 -8.97 -18.24 9.94
N ALA A 192 -10.19 -18.15 10.48
CA ALA A 192 -11.27 -19.11 10.21
C ALA A 192 -11.97 -18.89 8.85
N PHE A 193 -11.68 -17.80 8.17
CA PHE A 193 -12.32 -17.37 6.93
C PHE A 193 -11.41 -17.54 5.72
N PRO A 194 -11.98 -17.70 4.51
CA PRO A 194 -11.20 -17.62 3.27
C PRO A 194 -10.43 -16.31 3.21
N THR A 195 -9.19 -16.35 2.74
CA THR A 195 -8.32 -15.16 2.69
C THR A 195 -8.51 -14.41 1.38
N TRP A 196 -8.80 -13.11 1.44
CA TRP A 196 -8.59 -12.20 0.32
C TRP A 196 -7.22 -11.54 0.46
N ARG A 197 -6.29 -11.92 -0.40
CA ARG A 197 -4.90 -11.42 -0.34
C ARG A 197 -4.76 -10.12 -1.08
N THR A 198 -4.16 -9.17 -0.40
CA THR A 198 -3.84 -7.86 -0.98
C THR A 198 -2.58 -7.94 -1.85
N CYS A 199 -2.37 -6.92 -2.69
CA CYS A 199 -1.24 -6.81 -3.61
C CYS A 199 0.16 -6.85 -2.93
N HIS A 200 0.24 -6.67 -1.63
CA HIS A 200 1.50 -6.64 -0.86
C HIS A 200 1.61 -7.78 0.17
N CYS A 201 0.72 -8.73 0.11
CA CYS A 201 0.81 -9.94 0.93
C CYS A 201 1.61 -11.02 0.22
N ALA A 202 2.23 -11.89 0.99
CA ALA A 202 2.93 -13.05 0.47
C ALA A 202 2.02 -13.90 -0.44
N PRO A 203 2.54 -14.57 -1.49
CA PRO A 203 1.78 -15.45 -2.35
C PRO A 203 1.06 -16.54 -1.55
N GLY A 204 -0.10 -16.98 -2.05
CA GLY A 204 -0.89 -18.04 -1.43
C GLY A 204 -2.33 -18.05 -1.96
N PRO A 205 -3.16 -19.00 -1.52
CA PRO A 205 -4.56 -19.06 -1.92
C PRO A 205 -5.29 -17.78 -1.54
N SER A 206 -6.16 -17.30 -2.42
CA SER A 206 -6.95 -16.09 -2.25
C SER A 206 -8.31 -16.28 -2.89
N VAL A 207 -9.33 -15.63 -2.31
CA VAL A 207 -10.59 -15.43 -3.00
C VAL A 207 -10.34 -14.58 -4.25
N ASP A 208 -10.78 -15.04 -5.41
CA ASP A 208 -10.58 -14.33 -6.67
C ASP A 208 -11.70 -13.29 -6.88
N THR A 209 -11.31 -12.02 -6.82
CA THR A 209 -12.21 -10.90 -7.13
C THR A 209 -11.83 -10.20 -8.43
N VAL A 210 -10.83 -10.71 -9.17
CA VAL A 210 -10.21 -10.05 -10.33
C VAL A 210 -9.47 -8.75 -9.94
N ILE A 211 -10.00 -7.98 -8.98
CA ILE A 211 -9.39 -6.75 -8.47
C ILE A 211 -8.53 -7.10 -7.25
N ARG A 212 -7.21 -7.04 -7.39
CA ARG A 212 -6.24 -7.45 -6.35
C ARG A 212 -5.72 -6.31 -5.46
N CYS A 213 -6.24 -5.10 -5.62
CA CYS A 213 -5.87 -3.95 -4.81
C CYS A 213 -7.12 -3.20 -4.36
N CYS A 214 -7.22 -2.97 -3.06
CA CYS A 214 -8.37 -2.26 -2.48
C CYS A 214 -8.40 -0.75 -2.78
N GLY A 215 -7.31 -0.17 -3.29
CA GLY A 215 -7.22 1.27 -3.52
C GLY A 215 -6.69 2.08 -2.33
N ALA A 216 -6.54 1.49 -1.15
CA ALA A 216 -6.21 2.21 0.08
C ALA A 216 -4.80 2.84 0.12
N ARG A 217 -3.90 2.59 -0.83
CA ARG A 217 -2.53 3.08 -0.82
C ARG A 217 -2.35 4.41 -1.54
N ALA A 218 -1.35 5.17 -1.07
CA ALA A 218 -0.88 6.36 -1.77
C ALA A 218 -0.22 5.99 -3.12
N PRO A 219 -0.30 6.86 -4.11
CA PRO A 219 -0.92 8.19 -4.03
C PRO A 219 -2.44 8.20 -4.18
N LEU A 220 -3.07 7.17 -4.78
CA LEU A 220 -4.50 7.15 -5.11
C LEU A 220 -5.39 7.55 -3.92
N SER A 221 -5.20 6.93 -2.76
CA SER A 221 -6.06 7.17 -1.59
C SER A 221 -5.95 8.59 -1.01
N ILE A 222 -4.85 9.29 -1.29
CA ILE A 222 -4.60 10.66 -0.84
C ILE A 222 -5.14 11.67 -1.85
N GLU A 223 -4.82 11.48 -3.12
CA GLU A 223 -5.11 12.44 -4.19
C GLU A 223 -6.51 12.23 -4.80
N HIS A 224 -7.01 10.99 -4.79
CA HIS A 224 -8.29 10.60 -5.37
C HIS A 224 -9.09 9.66 -4.45
N PRO A 225 -9.45 10.08 -3.22
CA PRO A 225 -10.13 9.22 -2.25
C PRO A 225 -11.45 8.63 -2.79
N ASN A 226 -12.19 9.38 -3.60
CA ASN A 226 -13.44 8.89 -4.20
C ASN A 226 -13.20 7.69 -5.14
N LEU A 227 -12.09 7.65 -5.87
CA LEU A 227 -11.75 6.50 -6.72
C LEU A 227 -11.30 5.30 -5.88
N ALA A 228 -10.59 5.54 -4.79
CA ALA A 228 -10.27 4.49 -3.83
C ALA A 228 -11.55 3.87 -3.23
N ASP A 229 -12.52 4.69 -2.84
CA ASP A 229 -13.83 4.21 -2.34
C ASP A 229 -14.60 3.43 -3.39
N MET A 230 -14.58 3.85 -4.65
CA MET A 230 -15.20 3.10 -5.75
C MET A 230 -14.59 1.70 -5.89
N MET A 231 -13.26 1.58 -5.81
CA MET A 231 -12.58 0.28 -5.84
C MET A 231 -12.99 -0.60 -4.66
N GLY A 232 -13.04 -0.05 -3.46
CA GLY A 232 -13.48 -0.76 -2.25
C GLY A 232 -14.90 -1.31 -2.40
N ARG A 233 -15.83 -0.50 -2.89
CA ARG A 233 -17.24 -0.89 -3.15
C ARG A 233 -17.35 -1.96 -4.22
N GLU A 234 -16.57 -1.87 -5.29
CA GLU A 234 -16.57 -2.87 -6.35
C GLU A 234 -16.07 -4.24 -5.82
N ILE A 235 -15.07 -4.25 -4.93
CA ILE A 235 -14.65 -5.48 -4.25
C ILE A 235 -15.75 -6.00 -3.33
N ALA A 236 -16.40 -5.13 -2.55
CA ALA A 236 -17.50 -5.52 -1.67
C ALA A 236 -18.64 -6.21 -2.44
N ILE A 237 -19.00 -5.68 -3.60
CA ILE A 237 -20.00 -6.29 -4.51
C ILE A 237 -19.53 -7.67 -4.98
N ARG A 238 -18.28 -7.82 -5.39
CA ARG A 238 -17.72 -9.08 -5.91
C ARG A 238 -17.53 -10.16 -4.85
N LEU A 239 -17.48 -9.79 -3.59
CA LEU A 239 -17.48 -10.75 -2.49
C LEU A 239 -18.85 -11.39 -2.25
N GLU A 240 -19.94 -10.86 -2.83
CA GLU A 240 -21.29 -11.43 -2.79
C GLU A 240 -21.77 -11.79 -1.38
N GLY A 241 -21.36 -10.99 -0.37
CA GLY A 241 -21.67 -11.24 1.04
C GLY A 241 -20.80 -12.31 1.73
N GLN A 242 -19.83 -12.89 1.03
CA GLN A 242 -18.88 -13.83 1.63
C GLN A 242 -17.94 -13.08 2.60
N THR A 243 -17.93 -13.53 3.87
CA THR A 243 -16.95 -13.01 4.83
C THR A 243 -15.56 -13.53 4.51
N VAL A 244 -14.58 -12.60 4.44
CA VAL A 244 -13.18 -12.92 4.10
C VAL A 244 -12.23 -12.36 5.14
N PHE A 245 -11.12 -13.06 5.36
CA PHE A 245 -9.98 -12.53 6.12
C PHE A 245 -9.08 -11.71 5.22
N VAL A 246 -8.73 -10.50 5.65
CA VAL A 246 -7.82 -9.59 4.96
C VAL A 246 -6.58 -9.36 5.81
N PRO A 247 -5.41 -9.87 5.41
CA PRO A 247 -4.21 -9.88 6.25
C PRO A 247 -3.51 -8.52 6.43
N ASP A 248 -3.97 -7.48 5.73
CA ASP A 248 -3.47 -6.10 5.86
C ASP A 248 -4.54 -5.22 6.50
N ALA A 249 -4.24 -4.63 7.67
CA ALA A 249 -5.18 -3.84 8.44
C ALA A 249 -5.70 -2.61 7.69
N ARG A 250 -4.87 -1.96 6.88
CA ARG A 250 -5.28 -0.81 6.07
C ARG A 250 -6.29 -1.21 4.99
N CYS A 251 -6.02 -2.32 4.31
CA CYS A 251 -6.97 -2.87 3.35
C CYS A 251 -8.25 -3.34 4.03
N ALA A 252 -8.17 -4.00 5.19
CA ALA A 252 -9.32 -4.42 5.96
C ALA A 252 -10.20 -3.22 6.36
N ALA A 253 -9.62 -2.19 6.98
CA ALA A 253 -10.33 -0.97 7.36
C ALA A 253 -11.01 -0.27 6.16
N HIS A 254 -10.32 -0.17 5.04
CA HIS A 254 -10.87 0.42 3.82
C HIS A 254 -12.04 -0.39 3.27
N LEU A 255 -11.92 -1.72 3.20
CA LEU A 255 -12.98 -2.58 2.71
C LEU A 255 -14.20 -2.61 3.67
N ILE A 256 -13.97 -2.57 4.99
CA ILE A 256 -15.05 -2.43 5.98
C ILE A 256 -15.81 -1.11 5.75
N SER A 257 -15.10 0.00 5.55
CA SER A 257 -15.74 1.30 5.27
C SER A 257 -16.53 1.30 3.96
N ALA A 258 -16.14 0.46 3.00
CA ALA A 258 -16.84 0.26 1.74
C ALA A 258 -18.03 -0.73 1.84
N GLY A 259 -18.29 -1.29 3.02
CA GLY A 259 -19.41 -2.22 3.28
C GLY A 259 -19.10 -3.69 3.00
N ALA A 260 -17.82 -4.06 2.82
CA ALA A 260 -17.43 -5.46 2.62
C ALA A 260 -17.45 -6.23 3.96
N PRO A 261 -17.90 -7.50 3.97
CA PRO A 261 -17.87 -8.36 5.13
C PRO A 261 -16.45 -8.91 5.38
N VAL A 262 -15.63 -8.12 6.05
CA VAL A 262 -14.19 -8.39 6.23
C VAL A 262 -13.84 -8.59 7.69
N VAL A 263 -12.92 -9.50 7.96
CA VAL A 263 -12.21 -9.67 9.24
C VAL A 263 -10.76 -9.28 9.06
N GLY A 264 -10.29 -8.35 9.87
CA GLY A 264 -8.92 -7.85 9.84
C GLY A 264 -7.94 -8.68 10.69
N PRO A 265 -6.63 -8.43 10.56
CA PRO A 265 -5.60 -9.20 11.25
C PRO A 265 -5.53 -8.93 12.77
N THR A 266 -6.18 -7.88 13.24
CA THR A 266 -6.17 -7.44 14.64
C THR A 266 -7.50 -7.65 15.36
N ASP A 267 -8.55 -8.08 14.65
CA ASP A 267 -9.90 -8.19 15.22
C ASP A 267 -9.98 -9.17 16.39
N HIS A 268 -9.14 -10.21 16.38
CA HIS A 268 -9.05 -11.18 17.48
C HIS A 268 -8.39 -10.60 18.74
N LEU A 269 -7.63 -9.50 18.60
CA LEU A 269 -6.99 -8.81 19.73
C LEU A 269 -7.87 -7.71 20.33
N LEU A 270 -8.96 -7.35 19.66
CA LEU A 270 -9.89 -6.30 20.10
C LEU A 270 -11.13 -6.85 20.82
N ARG A 271 -11.28 -8.20 20.94
CA ARG A 271 -12.54 -8.84 21.34
C ARG A 271 -12.78 -8.99 22.84
N ASP A 272 -11.87 -8.56 23.71
CA ASP A 272 -11.94 -8.88 25.14
C ASP A 272 -12.35 -7.72 26.08
N ASP A 273 -13.10 -6.72 25.59
CA ASP A 273 -13.67 -5.67 26.46
C ASP A 273 -15.22 -5.64 26.46
N HIS A 274 -15.89 -6.84 26.38
CA HIS A 274 -17.35 -6.93 26.58
C HIS A 274 -17.74 -8.03 27.56
#